data_82fb300ae959983fa414d59a93facb62
#
_entry.id   82fb300ae959983fa414d59a93facb62
#
_cell.length_a   1.000
_cell.length_b   1.000
_cell.length_c   1.000
_cell.angle_alpha   90.00
_cell.angle_beta   90.00
_cell.angle_gamma   90.00
#
_symmetry.space_group_name_H-M   'P 1'
#
loop_
_entity.id
_entity.type
_entity.pdbx_description
1 polymer ?
#
loop_
_entity_poly.entity_id
_entity_poly.type
_entity_poly.pdbx_seq_one_letter_code
_entity_poly.pdbx_strand_id
1 'polypeptide(L)'
;MAKVAIIGSCITRDIWPILEEPTPELLYLSRTSLPSLVSAPVEGLEPIADQPHGGISRSQRNSVLADLQKTALASLAAFEPTHIILDFIDERYDLLQVGGSVITHSWDLKESGYLEQPWAKAARRIPRTSDEARALWRTAAPTFVEALRRHGLLKARIILHEAQWAQTYLDTEGRRQELPDALQVWEGLPASLSEHNALLADTQGRIDDLIHGLVRVKADPKVLIADENHRWGLSPFHYIPDYYRDVLRQLKALGI
;
A
#
# COMPACT_ATOMS: atom_id res chain seq x y z
N MET A 1 -5.44 -11.13 22.28
CA MET A 1 -5.99 -10.05 21.43
C MET A 1 -5.17 -10.03 20.16
N ALA A 2 -5.78 -9.84 19.00
CA ALA A 2 -5.04 -9.82 17.73
C ALA A 2 -4.15 -8.57 17.67
N LYS A 3 -2.86 -8.77 17.32
CA LYS A 3 -1.90 -7.73 16.95
C LYS A 3 -1.78 -7.76 15.44
N VAL A 4 -2.33 -6.78 14.77
CA VAL A 4 -2.43 -6.74 13.31
C VAL A 4 -1.39 -5.79 12.74
N ALA A 5 -0.56 -6.27 11.82
CA ALA A 5 0.27 -5.40 11.01
C ALA A 5 -0.31 -5.33 9.59
N ILE A 6 -0.40 -4.14 9.03
CA ILE A 6 -0.78 -3.91 7.65
C ILE A 6 0.45 -3.40 6.91
N ILE A 7 0.84 -4.09 5.84
CA ILE A 7 1.79 -3.60 4.84
C ILE A 7 0.97 -3.33 3.58
N GLY A 8 0.66 -2.05 3.35
CA GLY A 8 -0.26 -1.68 2.28
C GLY A 8 -0.87 -0.30 2.45
N SER A 9 -2.11 -0.15 2.03
CA SER A 9 -2.78 1.13 1.84
C SER A 9 -3.87 1.45 2.86
N CYS A 10 -4.48 2.63 2.71
CA CYS A 10 -5.60 3.07 3.53
C CYS A 10 -6.82 2.17 3.42
N ILE A 11 -7.03 1.48 2.30
CA ILE A 11 -8.22 0.63 2.12
C ILE A 11 -8.29 -0.50 3.13
N THR A 12 -7.16 -1.06 3.54
CA THR A 12 -7.10 -2.09 4.58
C THR A 12 -7.15 -1.46 5.97
N ARG A 13 -6.43 -0.35 6.20
CA ARG A 13 -6.42 0.35 7.49
C ARG A 13 -7.81 0.88 7.86
N ASP A 14 -8.56 1.41 6.88
CA ASP A 14 -9.80 2.12 7.12
C ASP A 14 -11.04 1.21 7.25
N ILE A 15 -10.88 -0.11 7.16
CA ILE A 15 -11.97 -1.09 7.34
C ILE A 15 -12.72 -0.83 8.64
N TRP A 16 -12.00 -0.68 9.77
CA TRP A 16 -12.62 -0.48 11.08
C TRP A 16 -13.24 0.91 11.24
N PRO A 17 -12.54 2.04 10.98
CA PRO A 17 -13.12 3.36 11.17
C PRO A 17 -14.26 3.70 10.18
N ILE A 18 -14.29 3.12 8.97
CA ILE A 18 -15.41 3.31 8.05
C ILE A 18 -16.68 2.62 8.57
N LEU A 19 -16.51 1.49 9.26
CA LEU A 19 -17.62 0.71 9.80
C LEU A 19 -17.92 1.03 11.27
N GLU A 20 -17.24 2.01 11.85
CA GLU A 20 -17.36 2.36 13.28
C GLU A 20 -17.10 1.17 14.23
N GLU A 21 -16.24 0.24 13.79
CA GLU A 21 -15.86 -0.95 14.55
C GLU A 21 -14.58 -0.68 15.36
N PRO A 22 -14.40 -1.36 16.50
CA PRO A 22 -13.18 -1.24 17.29
C PRO A 22 -11.95 -1.66 16.49
N THR A 23 -10.97 -0.78 16.38
CA THR A 23 -9.70 -1.07 15.72
C THR A 23 -8.85 -1.98 16.61
N PRO A 24 -8.28 -3.09 16.09
CA PRO A 24 -7.35 -3.93 16.84
C PRO A 24 -6.05 -3.16 17.18
N GLU A 25 -5.17 -3.76 17.99
CA GLU A 25 -3.81 -3.25 18.12
C GLU A 25 -3.12 -3.30 16.75
N LEU A 26 -2.79 -2.12 16.18
CA LEU A 26 -2.49 -1.97 14.76
C LEU A 26 -1.13 -1.31 14.53
N LEU A 27 -0.27 -1.99 13.75
CA LEU A 27 0.88 -1.36 13.08
C LEU A 27 0.52 -1.15 11.60
N TYR A 28 0.60 0.09 11.11
CA TYR A 28 0.32 0.42 9.72
C TYR A 28 1.57 0.92 9.01
N LEU A 29 2.04 0.13 8.06
CA LEU A 29 3.19 0.40 7.19
C LEU A 29 2.67 0.71 5.79
N SER A 30 2.70 1.97 5.40
CA SER A 30 2.13 2.48 4.16
C SER A 30 3.11 3.32 3.36
N ARG A 31 2.73 3.64 2.14
CA ARG A 31 3.51 4.47 1.23
C ARG A 31 4.86 3.83 0.87
N THR A 32 4.92 2.53 0.94
CA THR A 32 6.10 1.75 0.57
C THR A 32 5.71 0.65 -0.40
N SER A 33 6.25 0.68 -1.62
CA SER A 33 6.18 -0.42 -2.57
C SER A 33 7.12 -1.55 -2.14
N LEU A 34 6.86 -2.75 -2.60
CA LEU A 34 7.70 -3.90 -2.22
C LEU A 34 9.16 -3.73 -2.64
N PRO A 35 9.50 -3.23 -3.86
CA PRO A 35 10.88 -2.90 -4.23
C PRO A 35 11.53 -1.88 -3.30
N SER A 36 10.78 -0.87 -2.85
CA SER A 36 11.28 0.11 -1.89
C SER A 36 11.56 -0.52 -0.54
N LEU A 37 10.63 -1.31 -0.03
CA LEU A 37 10.66 -1.93 1.30
C LEU A 37 11.95 -2.74 1.56
N VAL A 38 12.47 -3.41 0.53
CA VAL A 38 13.63 -4.31 0.64
C VAL A 38 14.93 -3.74 0.09
N SER A 39 14.93 -2.49 -0.37
CA SER A 39 16.13 -1.84 -0.90
C SER A 39 16.99 -1.23 0.21
N ALA A 40 18.15 -0.67 -0.16
CA ALA A 40 19.02 0.04 0.76
C ALA A 40 18.41 1.39 1.20
N PRO A 41 18.72 1.90 2.41
CA PRO A 41 18.35 3.25 2.82
C PRO A 41 18.93 4.32 1.88
N VAL A 42 18.27 5.48 1.86
CA VAL A 42 18.79 6.64 1.11
C VAL A 42 20.01 7.20 1.82
N GLU A 43 21.11 7.34 1.09
CA GLU A 43 22.32 7.98 1.59
C GLU A 43 22.19 9.51 1.55
N GLY A 44 22.76 10.20 2.52
CA GLY A 44 22.73 11.66 2.60
C GLY A 44 21.36 12.24 2.95
N LEU A 45 20.48 11.44 3.57
CA LEU A 45 19.20 11.90 4.07
C LEU A 45 19.39 12.80 5.29
N GLU A 46 18.96 14.05 5.19
CA GLU A 46 18.99 15.02 6.28
C GLU A 46 17.62 15.12 6.97
N PRO A 47 17.58 15.24 8.31
CA PRO A 47 16.32 15.48 9.00
C PRO A 47 15.69 16.80 8.56
N ILE A 48 14.40 16.79 8.24
CA ILE A 48 13.62 18.01 8.05
C ILE A 48 12.95 18.35 9.41
N ALA A 49 13.05 19.62 9.82
CA ALA A 49 12.41 20.09 11.04
C ALA A 49 10.91 19.73 11.07
N ASP A 50 10.40 19.47 12.27
CA ASP A 50 9.05 18.94 12.53
C ASP A 50 7.92 19.98 12.22
N GLN A 51 8.14 20.83 11.22
CA GLN A 51 7.15 21.77 10.72
C GLN A 51 6.33 21.12 9.60
N PRO A 52 5.02 21.36 9.51
CA PRO A 52 4.20 20.82 8.45
C PRO A 52 4.62 21.43 7.10
N HIS A 53 5.46 20.74 6.34
CA HIS A 53 5.65 21.00 4.92
C HIS A 53 4.47 20.38 4.16
N GLY A 54 3.92 21.09 3.19
CA GLY A 54 2.99 20.54 2.22
C GLY A 54 1.64 20.03 2.74
N GLY A 55 1.25 20.32 3.98
CA GLY A 55 -0.05 19.91 4.51
C GLY A 55 -0.17 18.42 4.89
N ILE A 56 0.92 17.65 4.87
CA ILE A 56 0.91 16.24 5.31
C ILE A 56 0.94 16.13 6.85
N SER A 57 0.21 15.14 7.37
CA SER A 57 0.18 14.84 8.78
C SER A 57 1.51 14.25 9.29
N ARG A 58 1.72 14.25 10.62
CA ARG A 58 2.87 13.59 11.25
C ARG A 58 2.95 12.10 10.89
N SER A 59 1.82 11.41 10.84
CA SER A 59 1.75 9.99 10.47
C SER A 59 2.24 9.76 9.02
N GLN A 60 1.80 10.61 8.08
CA GLN A 60 2.25 10.54 6.69
C GLN A 60 3.76 10.79 6.57
N ARG A 61 4.27 11.79 7.29
CA ARG A 61 5.72 12.05 7.34
C ARG A 61 6.50 10.85 7.89
N ASN A 62 6.01 10.21 8.94
CA ASN A 62 6.64 9.00 9.49
C ASN A 62 6.65 7.86 8.47
N SER A 63 5.60 7.70 7.67
CA SER A 63 5.57 6.71 6.58
C SER A 63 6.62 7.02 5.51
N VAL A 64 6.77 8.29 5.12
CA VAL A 64 7.81 8.73 4.19
C VAL A 64 9.22 8.43 4.76
N LEU A 65 9.47 8.80 6.01
CA LEU A 65 10.75 8.52 6.66
C LEU A 65 11.04 7.03 6.74
N ALA A 66 10.04 6.22 7.08
CA ALA A 66 10.18 4.77 7.14
C ALA A 66 10.53 4.19 5.76
N ASP A 67 9.97 4.73 4.68
CA ASP A 67 10.31 4.33 3.32
C ASP A 67 11.73 4.77 2.92
N LEU A 68 12.15 5.99 3.26
CA LEU A 68 13.50 6.50 2.97
C LEU A 68 14.60 5.80 3.77
N GLN A 69 14.35 5.53 5.06
CA GLN A 69 15.28 4.90 5.99
C GLN A 69 15.19 3.37 6.02
N LYS A 70 14.20 2.79 5.34
CA LYS A 70 13.94 1.33 5.29
C LYS A 70 13.73 0.69 6.68
N THR A 71 13.04 1.40 7.56
CA THR A 71 12.80 0.95 8.94
C THR A 71 11.57 0.07 9.11
N ALA A 72 10.75 -0.09 8.07
CA ALA A 72 9.47 -0.79 8.12
C ALA A 72 9.59 -2.25 8.60
N LEU A 73 10.57 -3.02 8.08
CA LEU A 73 10.80 -4.42 8.50
C LEU A 73 11.27 -4.53 9.95
N ALA A 74 12.10 -3.61 10.42
CA ALA A 74 12.51 -3.57 11.82
C ALA A 74 11.33 -3.23 12.75
N SER A 75 10.48 -2.28 12.36
CA SER A 75 9.26 -1.94 13.07
C SER A 75 8.27 -3.11 13.13
N LEU A 76 8.13 -3.84 12.01
CA LEU A 76 7.30 -5.03 11.93
C LEU A 76 7.79 -6.14 12.89
N ALA A 77 9.11 -6.38 12.91
CA ALA A 77 9.72 -7.36 13.82
C ALA A 77 9.53 -6.98 15.29
N ALA A 78 9.73 -5.70 15.63
CA ALA A 78 9.55 -5.19 17.00
C ALA A 78 8.08 -5.20 17.45
N PHE A 79 7.14 -5.09 16.53
CA PHE A 79 5.71 -5.14 16.83
C PHE A 79 5.23 -6.56 17.18
N GLU A 80 5.92 -7.60 16.72
CA GLU A 80 5.57 -9.02 16.94
C GLU A 80 4.08 -9.33 16.60
N PRO A 81 3.64 -9.13 15.35
CA PRO A 81 2.26 -9.29 14.97
C PRO A 81 1.81 -10.76 15.06
N THR A 82 0.54 -10.97 15.40
CA THR A 82 -0.14 -12.27 15.25
C THR A 82 -0.69 -12.45 13.84
N HIS A 83 -1.01 -11.34 13.16
CA HIS A 83 -1.53 -11.31 11.79
C HIS A 83 -0.81 -10.22 10.99
N ILE A 84 -0.44 -10.54 9.75
CA ILE A 84 0.12 -9.58 8.80
C ILE A 84 -0.81 -9.55 7.60
N ILE A 85 -1.38 -8.39 7.29
CA ILE A 85 -2.22 -8.19 6.11
C ILE A 85 -1.40 -7.46 5.06
N LEU A 86 -1.33 -8.04 3.88
CA LEU A 86 -0.69 -7.46 2.71
C LEU A 86 -1.78 -6.95 1.78
N ASP A 87 -1.69 -5.70 1.32
CA ASP A 87 -2.39 -5.21 0.13
C ASP A 87 -1.41 -4.44 -0.74
N PHE A 88 -1.55 -4.54 -2.05
CA PHE A 88 -0.60 -3.97 -3.01
C PHE A 88 -1.13 -2.71 -3.72
N ILE A 89 -2.14 -2.05 -3.16
CA ILE A 89 -2.66 -0.80 -3.75
C ILE A 89 -1.58 0.29 -3.79
N ASP A 90 -0.61 0.27 -2.88
CA ASP A 90 0.50 1.24 -2.90
C ASP A 90 1.50 1.01 -4.06
N GLU A 91 1.41 -0.12 -4.78
CA GLU A 91 2.12 -0.31 -6.07
C GLU A 91 1.59 0.61 -7.19
N ARG A 92 0.55 1.40 -6.92
CA ARG A 92 0.05 2.46 -7.82
C ARG A 92 1.02 3.64 -8.00
N TYR A 93 2.07 3.70 -7.20
CA TYR A 93 3.05 4.76 -7.26
C TYR A 93 4.25 4.38 -8.14
N ASP A 94 4.80 5.36 -8.85
CA ASP A 94 6.08 5.17 -9.52
C ASP A 94 7.21 5.00 -8.49
N LEU A 95 8.36 4.53 -8.95
CA LEU A 95 9.54 4.40 -8.13
C LEU A 95 10.55 5.50 -8.47
N LEU A 96 11.37 5.87 -7.49
CA LEU A 96 12.58 6.66 -7.68
C LEU A 96 13.78 5.78 -7.35
N GLN A 97 14.76 5.74 -8.25
CA GLN A 97 16.04 5.08 -8.00
C GLN A 97 17.13 6.11 -7.79
N VAL A 98 17.88 5.98 -6.70
CA VAL A 98 19.04 6.81 -6.40
C VAL A 98 20.12 5.95 -5.71
N GLY A 99 21.31 5.90 -6.29
CA GLY A 99 22.36 5.00 -5.81
C GLY A 99 21.87 3.55 -5.74
N GLY A 100 22.04 2.92 -4.58
CA GLY A 100 21.53 1.57 -4.30
C GLY A 100 20.12 1.52 -3.75
N SER A 101 19.44 2.67 -3.60
CA SER A 101 18.09 2.77 -3.03
C SER A 101 17.02 2.83 -4.10
N VAL A 102 15.89 2.17 -3.84
CA VAL A 102 14.62 2.35 -4.54
C VAL A 102 13.64 2.96 -3.55
N ILE A 103 12.86 3.96 -3.97
CA ILE A 103 11.97 4.74 -3.12
C ILE A 103 10.59 4.78 -3.77
N THR A 104 9.54 4.76 -2.97
CA THR A 104 8.17 4.92 -3.44
C THR A 104 7.87 6.39 -3.69
N HIS A 105 7.63 6.78 -4.94
CA HIS A 105 7.26 8.14 -5.31
C HIS A 105 5.79 8.40 -4.96
N SER A 106 5.49 8.41 -3.66
CA SER A 106 4.15 8.68 -3.17
C SER A 106 3.83 10.18 -3.18
N TRP A 107 2.53 10.52 -3.13
CA TRP A 107 2.10 11.90 -2.94
C TRP A 107 2.67 12.49 -1.65
N ASP A 108 2.68 11.71 -0.57
CA ASP A 108 3.23 12.13 0.71
C ASP A 108 4.73 12.47 0.61
N LEU A 109 5.51 11.72 -0.16
CA LEU A 109 6.91 12.04 -0.43
C LEU A 109 7.03 13.35 -1.21
N LYS A 110 6.20 13.55 -2.25
CA LYS A 110 6.18 14.78 -3.04
C LYS A 110 5.94 16.01 -2.17
N GLU A 111 5.01 15.94 -1.22
CA GLU A 111 4.64 17.05 -0.35
C GLU A 111 5.53 17.19 0.90
N SER A 112 6.41 16.23 1.17
CA SER A 112 7.20 16.18 2.41
C SER A 112 8.38 17.13 2.47
N GLY A 113 8.80 17.70 1.35
CA GLY A 113 10.04 18.49 1.20
C GLY A 113 11.31 17.65 1.06
N TYR A 114 11.27 16.31 1.25
CA TYR A 114 12.46 15.46 1.12
C TYR A 114 13.02 15.45 -0.32
N LEU A 115 12.19 15.66 -1.34
CA LEU A 115 12.65 15.76 -2.74
C LEU A 115 13.44 17.05 -3.06
N GLU A 116 13.47 18.02 -2.15
CA GLU A 116 14.29 19.23 -2.28
C GLU A 116 15.75 18.99 -1.87
N GLN A 117 16.04 17.88 -1.20
CA GLN A 117 17.39 17.55 -0.74
C GLN A 117 18.33 17.15 -1.88
N PRO A 118 19.66 17.30 -1.70
CA PRO A 118 20.65 17.04 -2.74
C PRO A 118 20.58 15.63 -3.35
N TRP A 119 20.27 14.62 -2.55
CA TRP A 119 20.17 13.23 -3.01
C TRP A 119 19.09 13.05 -4.09
N ALA A 120 17.99 13.79 -4.00
CA ALA A 120 16.86 13.64 -4.91
C ALA A 120 17.17 14.16 -6.33
N LYS A 121 18.18 15.07 -6.49
CA LYS A 121 18.60 15.56 -7.80
C LYS A 121 19.17 14.46 -8.70
N ALA A 122 19.72 13.41 -8.11
CA ALA A 122 20.24 12.25 -8.82
C ALA A 122 19.20 11.13 -9.01
N ALA A 123 17.99 11.30 -8.48
CA ALA A 123 16.97 10.28 -8.54
C ALA A 123 16.38 10.16 -9.96
N ARG A 124 16.30 8.93 -10.45
CA ARG A 124 15.68 8.57 -11.72
C ARG A 124 14.31 7.96 -11.46
N ARG A 125 13.29 8.49 -12.11
CA ARG A 125 11.92 7.93 -12.03
C ARG A 125 11.81 6.66 -12.87
N ILE A 126 11.16 5.65 -12.29
CA ILE A 126 10.81 4.38 -12.93
C ILE A 126 9.28 4.30 -12.92
N PRO A 127 8.62 4.31 -14.08
CA PRO A 127 7.16 4.15 -14.14
C PRO A 127 6.75 2.77 -13.60
N ARG A 128 5.75 2.73 -12.76
CA ARG A 128 5.27 1.53 -12.04
C ARG A 128 4.81 0.38 -12.93
N THR A 129 4.29 0.70 -14.14
CA THR A 129 3.85 -0.31 -15.11
C THR A 129 4.94 -0.70 -16.11
N SER A 130 6.16 -0.17 -15.98
CA SER A 130 7.29 -0.49 -16.85
C SER A 130 7.82 -1.91 -16.61
N ASP A 131 8.53 -2.46 -17.60
CA ASP A 131 9.22 -3.75 -17.46
C ASP A 131 10.32 -3.70 -16.40
N GLU A 132 10.95 -2.53 -16.21
CA GLU A 132 11.94 -2.31 -15.17
C GLU A 132 11.31 -2.41 -13.77
N ALA A 133 10.17 -1.75 -13.53
CA ALA A 133 9.45 -1.86 -12.25
C ALA A 133 9.01 -3.30 -11.97
N ARG A 134 8.52 -4.01 -12.99
CA ARG A 134 8.18 -5.44 -12.90
C ARG A 134 9.39 -6.31 -12.56
N ALA A 135 10.57 -6.01 -13.14
CA ALA A 135 11.80 -6.72 -12.83
C ALA A 135 12.25 -6.48 -11.39
N LEU A 136 12.21 -5.22 -10.91
CA LEU A 136 12.49 -4.87 -9.53
C LEU A 136 11.54 -5.61 -8.56
N TRP A 137 10.26 -5.65 -8.88
CA TRP A 137 9.26 -6.33 -8.06
C TRP A 137 9.51 -7.85 -7.98
N ARG A 138 9.85 -8.48 -9.12
CA ARG A 138 10.20 -9.92 -9.18
C ARG A 138 11.40 -10.28 -8.32
N THR A 139 12.36 -9.37 -8.18
CA THR A 139 13.52 -9.54 -7.29
C THR A 139 13.18 -9.25 -5.84
N ALA A 140 12.34 -8.25 -5.61
CA ALA A 140 11.95 -7.82 -4.28
C ALA A 140 11.08 -8.85 -3.55
N ALA A 141 10.17 -9.52 -4.24
CA ALA A 141 9.23 -10.45 -3.62
C ALA A 141 9.91 -11.61 -2.87
N PRO A 142 10.83 -12.39 -3.46
CA PRO A 142 11.55 -13.43 -2.71
C PRO A 142 12.44 -12.84 -1.61
N THR A 143 13.03 -11.65 -1.80
CA THR A 143 13.83 -10.96 -0.79
C THR A 143 12.97 -10.59 0.42
N PHE A 144 11.75 -10.12 0.19
CA PHE A 144 10.77 -9.82 1.24
C PHE A 144 10.38 -11.07 2.03
N VAL A 145 10.05 -12.16 1.36
CA VAL A 145 9.69 -13.43 2.02
C VAL A 145 10.86 -13.96 2.85
N GLU A 146 12.08 -13.86 2.34
CA GLU A 146 13.28 -14.22 3.11
C GLU A 146 13.51 -13.30 4.31
N ALA A 147 13.21 -12.01 4.19
CA ALA A 147 13.23 -11.09 5.32
C ALA A 147 12.19 -11.45 6.39
N LEU A 148 10.96 -11.79 5.99
CA LEU A 148 9.94 -12.28 6.92
C LEU A 148 10.42 -13.55 7.66
N ARG A 149 11.08 -14.47 6.95
CA ARG A 149 11.62 -15.70 7.54
C ARG A 149 12.72 -15.40 8.56
N ARG A 150 13.71 -14.56 8.18
CA ARG A 150 14.83 -14.19 9.07
C ARG A 150 14.38 -13.50 10.36
N HIS A 151 13.34 -12.71 10.29
CA HIS A 151 12.75 -12.04 11.46
C HIS A 151 11.73 -12.92 12.21
N GLY A 152 11.51 -14.16 11.80
CA GLY A 152 10.56 -15.07 12.44
C GLY A 152 9.09 -14.65 12.29
N LEU A 153 8.80 -13.80 11.29
CA LEU A 153 7.46 -13.24 11.06
C LEU A 153 6.51 -14.19 10.32
N LEU A 154 7.04 -15.26 9.71
CA LEU A 154 6.20 -16.30 9.06
C LEU A 154 5.42 -17.17 10.06
N LYS A 155 5.63 -17.01 11.37
CA LYS A 155 4.76 -17.59 12.40
C LYS A 155 3.44 -16.81 12.59
N ALA A 156 3.39 -15.56 12.19
CA ALA A 156 2.14 -14.81 12.07
C ALA A 156 1.28 -15.38 10.95
N ARG A 157 -0.04 -15.25 11.08
CA ARG A 157 -0.93 -15.56 9.96
C ARG A 157 -0.78 -14.49 8.88
N ILE A 158 -0.29 -14.88 7.70
CA ILE A 158 -0.16 -13.96 6.57
C ILE A 158 -1.46 -13.96 5.78
N ILE A 159 -2.03 -12.79 5.57
CA ILE A 159 -3.29 -12.56 4.87
C ILE A 159 -3.02 -11.66 3.68
N LEU A 160 -3.46 -12.07 2.50
CA LEU A 160 -3.50 -11.23 1.31
C LEU A 160 -4.90 -10.64 1.19
N HIS A 161 -5.03 -9.34 1.39
CA HIS A 161 -6.23 -8.60 1.00
C HIS A 161 -6.17 -8.35 -0.49
N GLU A 162 -6.91 -9.16 -1.25
CA GLU A 162 -6.91 -9.20 -2.71
C GLU A 162 -7.74 -8.04 -3.27
N ALA A 163 -7.23 -6.83 -3.07
CA ALA A 163 -7.89 -5.61 -3.54
C ALA A 163 -7.66 -5.42 -5.05
N GLN A 164 -8.64 -4.82 -5.72
CA GLN A 164 -8.61 -4.45 -7.14
C GLN A 164 -9.22 -3.06 -7.31
N TRP A 165 -8.86 -2.34 -8.35
CA TRP A 165 -9.52 -1.10 -8.70
C TRP A 165 -10.91 -1.39 -9.26
N ALA A 166 -11.92 -0.75 -8.68
CA ALA A 166 -13.31 -0.85 -9.14
C ALA A 166 -13.47 -0.26 -10.55
N GLN A 167 -14.33 -0.87 -11.34
CA GLN A 167 -14.67 -0.39 -12.69
C GLN A 167 -15.88 0.55 -12.67
N THR A 168 -16.63 0.56 -11.58
CA THR A 168 -17.84 1.35 -11.41
C THR A 168 -17.84 2.03 -10.05
N TYR A 169 -18.62 3.10 -9.92
CA TYR A 169 -18.82 3.80 -8.66
C TYR A 169 -20.30 4.15 -8.44
N LEU A 170 -20.67 4.42 -7.20
CA LEU A 170 -21.93 5.07 -6.88
C LEU A 170 -21.69 6.58 -6.82
N ASP A 171 -22.49 7.34 -7.56
CA ASP A 171 -22.52 8.79 -7.49
C ASP A 171 -23.20 9.28 -6.20
N THR A 172 -23.20 10.59 -5.96
CA THR A 172 -23.82 11.21 -4.78
C THR A 172 -25.31 10.92 -4.63
N GLU A 173 -25.99 10.53 -5.69
CA GLU A 173 -27.42 10.16 -5.72
C GLU A 173 -27.62 8.63 -5.59
N GLY A 174 -26.52 7.86 -5.45
CA GLY A 174 -26.55 6.40 -5.33
C GLY A 174 -26.76 5.67 -6.66
N ARG A 175 -26.59 6.34 -7.80
CA ARG A 175 -26.70 5.71 -9.12
C ARG A 175 -25.34 5.14 -9.52
N ARG A 176 -25.36 3.95 -10.11
CA ARG A 176 -24.15 3.29 -10.60
C ARG A 176 -23.66 3.93 -11.89
N GLN A 177 -22.41 4.33 -11.90
CA GLN A 177 -21.69 4.95 -13.00
C GLN A 177 -20.44 4.12 -13.34
N GLU A 178 -19.92 4.28 -14.55
CA GLU A 178 -18.67 3.67 -14.96
C GLU A 178 -17.47 4.59 -14.72
N LEU A 179 -16.38 4.04 -14.24
CA LEU A 179 -15.09 4.74 -14.18
C LEU A 179 -14.40 4.62 -15.53
N PRO A 180 -13.84 5.73 -16.06
CA PRO A 180 -13.05 5.67 -17.29
C PRO A 180 -11.75 4.86 -17.04
N ASP A 181 -11.23 4.18 -18.08
CA ASP A 181 -9.95 3.50 -17.95
C ASP A 181 -8.80 4.47 -17.70
N ALA A 182 -8.81 5.63 -18.37
CA ALA A 182 -7.83 6.70 -18.15
C ALA A 182 -8.17 7.51 -16.91
N LEU A 183 -7.32 7.42 -15.91
CA LEU A 183 -7.46 8.05 -14.61
C LEU A 183 -6.20 8.84 -14.23
N GLN A 184 -6.23 9.43 -13.04
CA GLN A 184 -5.05 9.95 -12.36
C GLN A 184 -4.97 9.39 -10.93
N VAL A 185 -3.79 8.96 -10.52
CA VAL A 185 -3.53 8.58 -9.11
C VAL A 185 -3.52 9.83 -8.24
N TRP A 186 -2.90 10.89 -8.75
CA TRP A 186 -3.00 12.28 -8.31
C TRP A 186 -2.77 13.19 -9.52
N GLU A 187 -2.94 14.49 -9.38
CA GLU A 187 -2.72 15.45 -10.44
C GLU A 187 -1.30 15.32 -11.05
N GLY A 188 -1.23 15.02 -12.34
CA GLY A 188 0.02 14.80 -13.07
C GLY A 188 0.59 13.39 -12.99
N LEU A 189 -0.09 12.43 -12.35
CA LEU A 189 0.27 11.00 -12.38
C LEU A 189 -0.84 10.20 -13.08
N PRO A 190 -0.79 10.07 -14.42
CA PRO A 190 -1.79 9.32 -15.17
C PRO A 190 -1.74 7.83 -14.85
N ALA A 191 -2.88 7.18 -14.96
CA ALA A 191 -3.08 5.76 -14.72
C ALA A 191 -4.08 5.17 -15.70
N SER A 192 -3.95 3.88 -15.98
CA SER A 192 -4.96 3.05 -16.63
C SER A 192 -5.52 2.08 -15.59
N LEU A 193 -6.82 2.01 -15.47
CA LEU A 193 -7.53 1.10 -14.56
C LEU A 193 -7.21 -0.35 -14.90
N SER A 194 -7.26 -0.70 -16.19
CA SER A 194 -6.96 -2.05 -16.67
C SER A 194 -5.51 -2.46 -16.44
N GLU A 195 -4.54 -1.56 -16.70
CA GLU A 195 -3.11 -1.83 -16.43
C GLU A 195 -2.85 -2.02 -14.94
N HIS A 196 -3.49 -1.22 -14.06
CA HIS A 196 -3.32 -1.38 -12.62
C HIS A 196 -3.93 -2.67 -12.09
N ASN A 197 -5.10 -3.06 -12.58
CA ASN A 197 -5.67 -4.35 -12.21
C ASN A 197 -4.81 -5.52 -12.69
N ALA A 198 -4.17 -5.43 -13.87
CA ALA A 198 -3.21 -6.42 -14.33
C ALA A 198 -1.95 -6.45 -13.44
N LEU A 199 -1.43 -5.28 -13.04
CA LEU A 199 -0.31 -5.18 -12.10
C LEU A 199 -0.65 -5.81 -10.75
N LEU A 200 -1.81 -5.50 -10.18
CA LEU A 200 -2.28 -6.07 -8.91
C LEU A 200 -2.42 -7.59 -9.00
N ALA A 201 -3.00 -8.11 -10.08
CA ALA A 201 -3.13 -9.55 -10.28
C ALA A 201 -1.76 -10.26 -10.36
N ASP A 202 -0.78 -9.68 -11.08
CA ASP A 202 0.58 -10.25 -11.17
C ASP A 202 1.29 -10.24 -9.80
N THR A 203 1.23 -9.12 -9.07
CA THR A 203 1.89 -8.99 -7.76
C THR A 203 1.26 -9.91 -6.71
N GLN A 204 -0.08 -9.97 -6.65
CA GLN A 204 -0.83 -10.84 -5.75
C GLN A 204 -0.56 -12.32 -6.03
N GLY A 205 -0.57 -12.73 -7.29
CA GLY A 205 -0.27 -14.11 -7.69
C GLY A 205 1.15 -14.52 -7.29
N ARG A 206 2.15 -13.66 -7.48
CA ARG A 206 3.54 -13.94 -7.11
C ARG A 206 3.76 -14.10 -5.62
N ILE A 207 3.11 -13.29 -4.80
CA ILE A 207 3.21 -13.44 -3.33
C ILE A 207 2.52 -14.71 -2.87
N ASP A 208 1.38 -15.08 -3.45
CA ASP A 208 0.68 -16.32 -3.16
C ASP A 208 1.56 -17.55 -3.46
N ASP A 209 2.28 -17.53 -4.59
CA ASP A 209 3.23 -18.59 -4.96
C ASP A 209 4.42 -18.72 -3.98
N LEU A 210 4.83 -17.61 -3.35
CA LEU A 210 6.03 -17.57 -2.50
C LEU A 210 5.75 -17.86 -1.02
N ILE A 211 4.53 -17.60 -0.53
CA ILE A 211 4.18 -17.73 0.89
C ILE A 211 3.22 -18.91 1.09
N HIS A 212 3.76 -20.07 1.44
CA HIS A 212 2.94 -21.23 1.75
C HIS A 212 2.04 -20.98 2.97
N GLY A 213 0.75 -21.25 2.81
CA GLY A 213 -0.25 -21.06 3.87
C GLY A 213 -0.76 -19.62 3.99
N LEU A 214 -0.46 -18.75 3.03
CA LEU A 214 -1.08 -17.45 2.89
C LEU A 214 -2.61 -17.61 2.77
N VAL A 215 -3.36 -16.80 3.49
CA VAL A 215 -4.82 -16.78 3.44
C VAL A 215 -5.28 -15.61 2.57
N ARG A 216 -6.14 -15.88 1.59
CA ARG A 216 -6.68 -14.82 0.73
C ARG A 216 -8.00 -14.31 1.29
N VAL A 217 -8.14 -12.99 1.37
CA VAL A 217 -9.37 -12.27 1.69
C VAL A 217 -9.72 -11.43 0.48
N LYS A 218 -10.86 -11.71 -0.13
CA LYS A 218 -11.33 -11.04 -1.34
C LYS A 218 -12.79 -10.67 -1.18
N ALA A 219 -13.11 -9.41 -1.45
CA ALA A 219 -14.50 -8.98 -1.44
C ALA A 219 -15.30 -9.61 -2.59
N ASP A 220 -16.59 -9.85 -2.36
CA ASP A 220 -17.51 -10.28 -3.42
C ASP A 220 -17.46 -9.27 -4.58
N PRO A 221 -17.31 -9.71 -5.84
CA PRO A 221 -17.32 -8.80 -6.98
C PRO A 221 -18.54 -7.87 -7.08
N LYS A 222 -19.66 -8.26 -6.47
CA LYS A 222 -20.89 -7.44 -6.44
C LYS A 222 -20.73 -6.17 -5.62
N VAL A 223 -19.84 -6.15 -4.64
CA VAL A 223 -19.55 -5.00 -3.77
C VAL A 223 -18.24 -4.29 -4.13
N LEU A 224 -17.53 -4.75 -5.17
CA LEU A 224 -16.35 -4.07 -5.71
C LEU A 224 -16.79 -2.84 -6.52
N ILE A 225 -17.25 -1.83 -5.81
CA ILE A 225 -17.82 -0.58 -6.35
C ILE A 225 -17.16 0.57 -5.59
N ALA A 226 -16.65 1.58 -6.31
CA ALA A 226 -16.14 2.80 -5.69
C ALA A 226 -17.29 3.70 -5.20
N ASP A 227 -16.98 4.65 -4.34
CA ASP A 227 -17.94 5.53 -3.69
C ASP A 227 -17.53 7.00 -3.87
N GLU A 228 -18.37 7.80 -4.52
CA GLU A 228 -18.12 9.24 -4.64
C GLU A 228 -18.25 9.95 -3.29
N ASN A 229 -19.05 9.42 -2.36
CA ASN A 229 -19.19 9.94 -1.00
C ASN A 229 -18.11 9.44 -0.03
N HIS A 230 -17.12 8.70 -0.52
CA HIS A 230 -16.05 8.20 0.35
C HIS A 230 -15.32 9.37 1.03
N ARG A 231 -14.95 9.19 2.31
CA ARG A 231 -14.27 10.24 3.14
C ARG A 231 -13.01 10.84 2.51
N TRP A 232 -12.39 10.14 1.57
CA TRP A 232 -11.20 10.58 0.82
C TRP A 232 -11.52 11.00 -0.63
N GLY A 233 -12.81 11.12 -0.98
CA GLY A 233 -13.27 11.40 -2.33
C GLY A 233 -13.23 10.19 -3.26
N LEU A 234 -13.73 10.38 -4.48
CA LEU A 234 -13.80 9.33 -5.48
C LEU A 234 -12.41 8.87 -5.91
N SER A 235 -12.21 7.57 -5.87
CA SER A 235 -11.03 6.89 -6.40
C SER A 235 -11.41 5.44 -6.72
N PRO A 236 -10.80 4.76 -7.69
CA PRO A 236 -11.15 3.38 -8.02
C PRO A 236 -10.89 2.38 -6.88
N PHE A 237 -10.20 2.79 -5.83
CA PHE A 237 -9.91 2.00 -4.62
C PHE A 237 -10.54 2.58 -3.34
N HIS A 238 -11.46 3.52 -3.45
CA HIS A 238 -12.27 4.01 -2.33
C HIS A 238 -13.69 3.45 -2.47
N TYR A 239 -13.97 2.36 -1.73
CA TYR A 239 -15.14 1.53 -1.96
C TYR A 239 -16.33 1.94 -1.10
N ILE A 240 -17.50 1.44 -1.49
CA ILE A 240 -18.73 1.52 -0.70
C ILE A 240 -18.58 0.76 0.63
N PRO A 241 -19.37 1.11 1.68
CA PRO A 241 -19.29 0.43 2.98
C PRO A 241 -19.50 -1.10 2.93
N ASP A 242 -20.28 -1.61 1.96
CA ASP A 242 -20.53 -3.04 1.82
C ASP A 242 -19.26 -3.83 1.45
N TYR A 243 -18.35 -3.25 0.70
CA TYR A 243 -17.03 -3.83 0.45
C TYR A 243 -16.28 -4.08 1.76
N TYR A 244 -16.20 -3.05 2.60
CA TYR A 244 -15.49 -3.12 3.88
C TYR A 244 -16.18 -4.10 4.85
N ARG A 245 -17.52 -4.18 4.84
CA ARG A 245 -18.28 -5.17 5.65
C ARG A 245 -17.93 -6.60 5.26
N ASP A 246 -17.86 -6.88 3.95
CA ASP A 246 -17.53 -8.22 3.48
C ASP A 246 -16.09 -8.62 3.83
N VAL A 247 -15.13 -7.71 3.63
CA VAL A 247 -13.73 -7.92 4.03
C VAL A 247 -13.61 -8.12 5.53
N LEU A 248 -14.24 -7.27 6.36
CA LEU A 248 -14.20 -7.39 7.82
C LEU A 248 -14.80 -8.71 8.31
N ARG A 249 -15.92 -9.15 7.71
CA ARG A 249 -16.52 -10.45 8.02
C ARG A 249 -15.53 -11.59 7.83
N GLN A 250 -14.75 -11.55 6.74
CA GLN A 250 -13.70 -12.55 6.47
C GLN A 250 -12.55 -12.45 7.47
N LEU A 251 -12.10 -11.23 7.81
CA LEU A 251 -11.05 -11.00 8.82
C LEU A 251 -11.48 -11.48 10.22
N LYS A 252 -12.72 -11.21 10.64
CA LYS A 252 -13.28 -11.71 11.90
C LYS A 252 -13.27 -13.26 11.98
N ALA A 253 -13.54 -13.94 10.86
CA ALA A 253 -13.44 -15.40 10.79
C ALA A 253 -12.00 -15.91 10.91
N LEU A 254 -11.00 -15.08 10.70
CA LEU A 254 -9.57 -15.38 10.87
C LEU A 254 -9.05 -15.01 12.27
N GLY A 255 -9.87 -14.42 13.12
CA GLY A 255 -9.52 -14.09 14.52
C GLY A 255 -9.07 -12.62 14.72
N ILE A 256 -9.40 -11.75 13.77
CA ILE A 256 -9.13 -10.29 13.83
C ILE A 256 -10.40 -9.54 14.22
#